data_dc9f37950e5cd3770095b3ac96ebbdfe
#
_entry.id   dc9f37950e5cd3770095b3ac96ebbdfe
#
_cell.length_a   1.000
_cell.length_b   1.000
_cell.length_c   1.000
_cell.angle_alpha   90.00
_cell.angle_beta   90.00
_cell.angle_gamma   90.00
#
_symmetry.space_group_name_H-M   'P 1'
#
loop_
_entity.id
_entity.type
_entity.pdbx_description
1 polymer ?
#
loop_
_entity_poly.entity_id
_entity_poly.type
_entity_poly.pdbx_seq_one_letter_code
_entity_poly.pdbx_strand_id
1 'polypeptide(L)'
;NGHIPSNMLLYGVPGSGKTVVTRFVLGQLLEKGKEMGHPVQTYEINCRNVDTKYRVVQTLASQLKQRGDYPIPFTGWPTDRVLETLIERMDRAGGVHILVLDEIDNLVAKAGSDLLYSLTNMNTLLKHARCCIIGISNDLNFTQELDPRVSSRLSQEDVVFHPYGAE
;
A
#
# COMPACT_ATOMS: atom_id res chain seq x y z
N ASN A 1 15.80 -11.83 10.36
CA ASN A 1 16.63 -10.97 9.50
C ASN A 1 15.83 -9.70 9.19
N GLY A 2 16.29 -8.54 9.73
CA GLY A 2 15.56 -7.27 9.71
C GLY A 2 15.61 -6.51 8.38
N HIS A 3 15.52 -7.22 7.25
CA HIS A 3 15.42 -6.55 5.95
C HIS A 3 14.06 -5.87 5.80
N ILE A 4 14.08 -4.61 5.39
CA ILE A 4 12.88 -3.88 4.99
C ILE A 4 12.50 -4.40 3.60
N PRO A 5 11.25 -4.89 3.40
CA PRO A 5 10.81 -5.33 2.10
C PRO A 5 10.75 -4.14 1.12
N SER A 6 11.14 -4.36 -0.14
CA SER A 6 11.09 -3.34 -1.19
C SER A 6 9.65 -2.97 -1.52
N ASN A 7 9.41 -1.70 -1.82
CA ASN A 7 8.17 -1.28 -2.44
C ASN A 7 8.16 -1.70 -3.91
N MET A 8 6.96 -1.89 -4.46
CA MET A 8 6.79 -2.36 -5.83
C MET A 8 5.73 -1.53 -6.55
N LEU A 9 5.99 -1.21 -7.81
CA LEU A 9 5.02 -0.57 -8.69
C LEU A 9 4.69 -1.49 -9.88
N LEU A 10 3.39 -1.77 -10.04
CA LEU A 10 2.84 -2.54 -11.14
C LEU A 10 2.08 -1.58 -12.05
N TYR A 11 2.46 -1.47 -13.31
CA TYR A 11 1.77 -0.58 -14.24
C TYR A 11 1.60 -1.21 -15.62
N GLY A 12 0.61 -0.73 -16.34
CA GLY A 12 0.25 -1.27 -17.65
C GLY A 12 -1.19 -0.92 -18.00
N VAL A 13 -1.60 -1.27 -19.22
CA VAL A 13 -2.94 -0.98 -19.71
C VAL A 13 -4.04 -1.64 -18.86
N PRO A 14 -5.25 -1.04 -18.77
CA PRO A 14 -6.39 -1.67 -18.13
C PRO A 14 -6.67 -3.06 -18.70
N GLY A 15 -7.08 -4.00 -17.84
CA GLY A 15 -7.38 -5.37 -18.26
C GLY A 15 -6.16 -6.29 -18.45
N SER A 16 -4.93 -5.82 -18.20
CA SER A 16 -3.71 -6.65 -18.31
C SER A 16 -3.48 -7.63 -17.14
N GLY A 17 -4.41 -7.74 -16.20
CA GLY A 17 -4.37 -8.73 -15.13
C GLY A 17 -3.61 -8.33 -13.86
N LYS A 18 -3.13 -7.09 -13.74
CA LYS A 18 -2.33 -6.61 -12.59
C LYS A 18 -2.93 -6.98 -11.23
N THR A 19 -4.15 -6.58 -10.99
CA THR A 19 -4.85 -6.80 -9.69
C THR A 19 -5.05 -8.29 -9.41
N VAL A 20 -5.42 -9.09 -10.42
CA VAL A 20 -5.65 -10.52 -10.29
C VAL A 20 -4.35 -11.26 -9.94
N VAL A 21 -3.27 -10.96 -10.66
CA VAL A 21 -1.95 -11.55 -10.40
C VAL A 21 -1.45 -11.15 -9.01
N THR A 22 -1.61 -9.89 -8.64
CA THR A 22 -1.23 -9.41 -7.30
C THR A 22 -1.95 -10.19 -6.21
N ARG A 23 -3.27 -10.32 -6.27
CA ARG A 23 -4.05 -11.06 -5.29
C ARG A 23 -3.66 -12.53 -5.22
N PHE A 24 -3.40 -13.17 -6.36
CA PHE A 24 -2.96 -14.56 -6.43
C PHE A 24 -1.61 -14.76 -5.72
N VAL A 25 -0.61 -13.93 -6.04
CA VAL A 25 0.73 -14.00 -5.44
C VAL A 25 0.68 -13.70 -3.93
N LEU A 26 -0.10 -12.71 -3.53
CA LEU A 26 -0.27 -12.38 -2.10
C LEU A 26 -0.96 -13.50 -1.33
N GLY A 27 -1.93 -14.19 -1.93
CA GLY A 27 -2.55 -15.38 -1.33
C GLY A 27 -1.51 -16.47 -1.02
N GLN A 28 -0.63 -16.78 -1.99
CA GLN A 28 0.47 -17.73 -1.79
C GLN A 28 1.47 -17.27 -0.72
N LEU A 29 1.78 -15.97 -0.70
CA LEU A 29 2.71 -15.40 0.28
C LEU A 29 2.15 -15.51 1.71
N LEU A 30 0.84 -15.25 1.89
CA LEU A 30 0.18 -15.39 3.17
C LEU A 30 0.20 -16.83 3.70
N GLU A 31 -0.02 -17.83 2.83
CA GLU A 31 0.07 -19.25 3.18
C GLU A 31 1.49 -19.63 3.61
N LYS A 32 2.49 -19.28 2.79
CA LYS A 32 3.90 -19.53 3.11
C LYS A 32 4.34 -18.81 4.39
N GLY A 33 3.89 -17.57 4.60
CA GLY A 33 4.19 -16.82 5.82
C GLY A 33 3.70 -17.54 7.07
N LYS A 34 2.49 -18.12 7.01
CA LYS A 34 1.94 -18.93 8.11
C LYS A 34 2.77 -20.20 8.35
N GLU A 35 3.12 -20.93 7.29
CA GLU A 35 3.93 -22.15 7.37
C GLU A 35 5.29 -21.90 7.98
N MET A 36 5.91 -20.77 7.65
CA MET A 36 7.25 -20.39 8.13
C MET A 36 7.26 -19.69 9.49
N GLY A 37 6.09 -19.44 10.09
CA GLY A 37 5.97 -18.69 11.35
C GLY A 37 6.30 -17.20 11.21
N HIS A 38 6.26 -16.65 10.00
CA HIS A 38 6.47 -15.24 9.74
C HIS A 38 5.12 -14.56 9.45
N PRO A 39 4.58 -13.76 10.38
CA PRO A 39 3.28 -13.13 10.19
C PRO A 39 3.36 -12.09 9.05
N VAL A 40 2.62 -12.36 7.99
CA VAL A 40 2.39 -11.44 6.87
C VAL A 40 0.92 -11.06 6.86
N GLN A 41 0.64 -9.79 6.68
CA GLN A 41 -0.72 -9.24 6.60
C GLN A 41 -0.83 -8.35 5.36
N THR A 42 -1.96 -8.43 4.67
CA THR A 42 -2.20 -7.65 3.45
C THR A 42 -3.44 -6.80 3.60
N TYR A 43 -3.37 -5.56 3.10
CA TYR A 43 -4.46 -4.59 3.12
C TYR A 43 -4.59 -3.98 1.74
N GLU A 44 -5.79 -4.01 1.20
CA GLU A 44 -6.05 -3.53 -0.16
C GLU A 44 -7.02 -2.35 -0.14
N ILE A 45 -6.68 -1.31 -0.90
CA ILE A 45 -7.53 -0.15 -1.16
C ILE A 45 -7.58 0.08 -2.66
N ASN A 46 -8.80 0.26 -3.20
CA ASN A 46 -8.98 0.82 -4.53
C ASN A 46 -9.08 2.35 -4.42
N CYS A 47 -8.06 3.05 -4.93
CA CYS A 47 -7.94 4.50 -4.84
C CYS A 47 -8.93 5.27 -5.72
N ARG A 48 -9.65 4.59 -6.61
CA ARG A 48 -10.77 5.19 -7.34
C ARG A 48 -11.94 5.54 -6.43
N ASN A 49 -12.19 4.68 -5.43
CA ASN A 49 -13.31 4.81 -4.49
C ASN A 49 -12.92 5.56 -3.21
N VAL A 50 -11.61 5.64 -2.91
CA VAL A 50 -11.06 6.26 -1.71
C VAL A 50 -10.02 7.27 -2.16
N ASP A 51 -10.43 8.51 -2.32
CA ASP A 51 -9.75 9.53 -3.11
C ASP A 51 -9.17 10.70 -2.29
N THR A 52 -9.28 10.67 -0.98
CA THR A 52 -8.66 11.67 -0.11
C THR A 52 -7.61 11.04 0.80
N LYS A 53 -6.58 11.82 1.15
CA LYS A 53 -5.53 11.40 2.09
C LYS A 53 -6.13 10.81 3.36
N TYR A 54 -7.09 11.51 3.95
CA TYR A 54 -7.78 11.09 5.16
C TYR A 54 -8.45 9.72 5.00
N ARG A 55 -9.23 9.55 3.93
CA ARG A 55 -10.01 8.33 3.69
C ARG A 55 -9.11 7.11 3.46
N VAL A 56 -8.00 7.28 2.74
CA VAL A 56 -7.03 6.20 2.54
C VAL A 56 -6.46 5.74 3.87
N VAL A 57 -5.94 6.67 4.67
CA VAL A 57 -5.31 6.33 5.96
C VAL A 57 -6.33 5.78 6.95
N GLN A 58 -7.55 6.38 7.00
CA GLN A 58 -8.65 5.93 7.84
C GLN A 58 -9.08 4.50 7.48
N THR A 59 -9.18 4.18 6.20
CA THR A 59 -9.56 2.84 5.73
C THR A 59 -8.48 1.81 6.09
N LEU A 60 -7.20 2.11 5.84
CA LEU A 60 -6.07 1.25 6.23
C LEU A 60 -6.05 1.01 7.74
N ALA A 61 -6.11 2.08 8.52
CA ALA A 61 -6.07 1.97 9.98
C ALA A 61 -7.31 1.22 10.55
N SER A 62 -8.46 1.31 9.88
CA SER A 62 -9.66 0.58 10.27
C SER A 62 -9.56 -0.92 9.98
N GLN A 63 -8.89 -1.31 8.90
CA GLN A 63 -8.61 -2.74 8.59
C GLN A 63 -7.65 -3.36 9.62
N LEU A 64 -6.75 -2.56 10.22
CA LEU A 64 -5.82 -2.99 11.27
C LEU A 64 -6.42 -2.94 12.69
N LYS A 65 -7.71 -2.63 12.83
CA LYS A 65 -8.36 -2.55 14.13
C LYS A 65 -8.33 -3.89 14.86
N GLN A 66 -7.85 -3.85 16.10
CA GLN A 66 -7.86 -4.99 17.02
C GLN A 66 -8.95 -4.83 18.09
N ARG A 67 -9.20 -5.91 18.85
CA ARG A 67 -10.14 -5.87 19.97
C ARG A 67 -9.70 -4.83 21.00
N GLY A 68 -10.61 -3.91 21.34
CA GLY A 68 -10.33 -2.81 22.27
C GLY A 68 -9.94 -1.50 21.60
N ASP A 69 -9.67 -1.48 20.29
CA ASP A 69 -9.37 -0.25 19.59
C ASP A 69 -10.61 0.62 19.36
N TYR A 70 -10.45 1.91 19.56
CA TYR A 70 -11.48 2.89 19.23
C TYR A 70 -11.68 2.96 17.71
N PRO A 71 -12.92 3.09 17.23
CA PRO A 71 -13.18 3.34 15.82
C PRO A 71 -12.63 4.72 15.43
N ILE A 72 -12.00 4.79 14.27
CA ILE A 72 -11.58 6.07 13.69
C ILE A 72 -12.79 6.66 12.97
N PRO A 73 -13.22 7.88 13.30
CA PRO A 73 -14.39 8.48 12.66
C PRO A 73 -14.13 8.72 11.17
N PHE A 74 -15.21 8.82 10.40
CA PHE A 74 -15.10 9.10 8.95
C PHE A 74 -14.60 10.51 8.64
N THR A 75 -14.70 11.43 9.58
CA THR A 75 -14.25 12.83 9.49
C THR A 75 -13.93 13.36 10.87
N GLY A 76 -13.23 14.49 10.94
CA GLY A 76 -13.08 15.27 12.16
C GLY A 76 -11.73 15.13 12.87
N TRP A 77 -10.98 14.07 12.62
CA TRP A 77 -9.60 13.99 13.10
C TRP A 77 -8.62 14.61 12.09
N PRO A 78 -7.52 15.19 12.53
CA PRO A 78 -6.42 15.53 11.65
C PRO A 78 -5.86 14.27 10.95
N THR A 79 -5.51 14.38 9.67
CA THR A 79 -4.95 13.25 8.90
C THR A 79 -3.70 12.68 9.55
N ASP A 80 -2.84 13.53 10.11
CA ASP A 80 -1.61 13.12 10.80
C ASP A 80 -1.91 12.22 12.01
N ARG A 81 -2.94 12.53 12.80
CA ARG A 81 -3.38 11.69 13.90
C ARG A 81 -3.85 10.32 13.44
N VAL A 82 -4.54 10.25 12.30
CA VAL A 82 -4.97 8.97 11.72
C VAL A 82 -3.77 8.18 11.22
N LEU A 83 -2.78 8.84 10.63
CA LEU A 83 -1.52 8.21 10.19
C LEU A 83 -0.73 7.66 11.38
N GLU A 84 -0.60 8.42 12.46
CA GLU A 84 0.01 7.94 13.72
C GLU A 84 -0.71 6.69 14.24
N THR A 85 -2.04 6.70 14.26
CA THR A 85 -2.85 5.54 14.67
C THR A 85 -2.60 4.33 13.77
N LEU A 86 -2.45 4.53 12.46
CA LEU A 86 -2.10 3.47 11.51
C LEU A 86 -0.74 2.85 11.88
N ILE A 87 0.28 3.68 12.08
CA ILE A 87 1.64 3.25 12.44
C ILE A 87 1.64 2.50 13.77
N GLU A 88 0.97 3.02 14.79
CA GLU A 88 0.85 2.37 16.10
C GLU A 88 0.19 0.99 16.00
N ARG A 89 -0.88 0.87 15.21
CA ARG A 89 -1.59 -0.41 15.01
C ARG A 89 -0.72 -1.42 14.28
N MET A 90 0.00 -0.99 13.25
CA MET A 90 0.97 -1.83 12.54
C MET A 90 2.07 -2.32 13.48
N ASP A 91 2.69 -1.39 14.20
CA ASP A 91 3.84 -1.71 15.06
C ASP A 91 3.43 -2.64 16.22
N ARG A 92 2.23 -2.44 16.77
CA ARG A 92 1.65 -3.33 17.78
C ARG A 92 1.34 -4.73 17.25
N ALA A 93 0.86 -4.83 16.00
CA ALA A 93 0.60 -6.11 15.36
C ALA A 93 1.88 -6.87 15.02
N GLY A 94 2.96 -6.15 14.76
CA GLY A 94 4.24 -6.71 14.35
C GLY A 94 4.21 -7.42 12.98
N GLY A 95 5.32 -8.01 12.58
CA GLY A 95 5.42 -8.74 11.33
C GLY A 95 5.56 -7.86 10.09
N VAL A 96 5.12 -8.36 8.94
CA VAL A 96 5.20 -7.67 7.65
C VAL A 96 3.80 -7.28 7.18
N HIS A 97 3.61 -5.99 6.93
CA HIS A 97 2.37 -5.43 6.40
C HIS A 97 2.57 -5.03 4.93
N ILE A 98 1.71 -5.52 4.07
CA ILE A 98 1.72 -5.22 2.64
C ILE A 98 0.48 -4.38 2.32
N LEU A 99 0.70 -3.12 1.92
CA LEU A 99 -0.36 -2.20 1.51
C LEU A 99 -0.49 -2.24 0.00
N VAL A 100 -1.62 -2.70 -0.51
CA VAL A 100 -1.94 -2.68 -1.93
C VAL A 100 -2.80 -1.46 -2.23
N LEU A 101 -2.27 -0.56 -3.03
CA LEU A 101 -2.96 0.64 -3.50
C LEU A 101 -3.29 0.46 -4.97
N ASP A 102 -4.49 -0.05 -5.24
CA ASP A 102 -4.97 -0.26 -6.61
C ASP A 102 -5.49 1.05 -7.21
N GLU A 103 -5.25 1.27 -8.49
CA GLU A 103 -5.53 2.53 -9.19
C GLU A 103 -4.90 3.76 -8.50
N ILE A 104 -3.63 3.64 -8.09
CA ILE A 104 -2.89 4.65 -7.32
C ILE A 104 -2.76 6.00 -8.05
N ASP A 105 -2.80 5.98 -9.38
CA ASP A 105 -2.84 7.16 -10.24
C ASP A 105 -4.02 8.08 -9.89
N ASN A 106 -5.19 7.52 -9.57
CA ASN A 106 -6.35 8.31 -9.14
C ASN A 106 -6.09 9.04 -7.80
N LEU A 107 -5.37 8.42 -6.88
CA LEU A 107 -5.01 9.06 -5.61
C LEU A 107 -4.07 10.25 -5.85
N VAL A 108 -3.05 10.06 -6.66
CA VAL A 108 -2.07 11.11 -6.94
C VAL A 108 -2.71 12.27 -7.69
N ALA A 109 -3.55 11.99 -8.69
CA ALA A 109 -4.26 13.02 -9.45
C ALA A 109 -5.17 13.90 -8.57
N LYS A 110 -5.82 13.32 -7.54
CA LYS A 110 -6.77 14.03 -6.68
C LYS A 110 -6.13 14.63 -5.42
N ALA A 111 -5.19 13.94 -4.82
CA ALA A 111 -4.64 14.26 -3.50
C ALA A 111 -3.15 14.62 -3.51
N GLY A 112 -2.47 14.49 -4.65
CA GLY A 112 -1.02 14.70 -4.76
C GLY A 112 -0.19 13.57 -4.15
N SER A 113 1.13 13.73 -4.17
CA SER A 113 2.08 12.68 -3.78
C SER A 113 2.43 12.65 -2.28
N ASP A 114 2.00 13.63 -1.47
CA ASP A 114 2.43 13.76 -0.07
C ASP A 114 2.06 12.55 0.78
N LEU A 115 0.88 11.96 0.54
CA LEU A 115 0.47 10.76 1.27
C LEU A 115 1.40 9.58 0.95
N LEU A 116 1.72 9.39 -0.33
CA LEU A 116 2.65 8.33 -0.75
C LEU A 116 4.04 8.53 -0.14
N TYR A 117 4.49 9.79 -0.03
CA TYR A 117 5.73 10.10 0.67
C TYR A 117 5.67 9.65 2.13
N SER A 118 4.59 9.95 2.84
CA SER A 118 4.40 9.53 4.24
C SER A 118 4.34 8.01 4.37
N LEU A 119 3.60 7.33 3.50
CA LEU A 119 3.46 5.87 3.51
C LEU A 119 4.79 5.17 3.19
N THR A 120 5.54 5.64 2.18
CA THR A 120 6.84 5.06 1.82
C THR A 120 7.93 5.29 2.88
N ASN A 121 7.75 6.29 3.74
CA ASN A 121 8.64 6.58 4.88
C ASN A 121 8.27 5.84 6.17
N MET A 122 7.15 5.15 6.22
CA MET A 122 6.61 4.56 7.45
C MET A 122 7.60 3.64 8.18
N ASN A 123 8.44 2.92 7.42
CA ASN A 123 9.45 2.02 7.99
C ASN A 123 10.48 2.72 8.88
N THR A 124 10.66 4.04 8.76
CA THR A 124 11.53 4.82 9.66
C THR A 124 10.94 4.98 11.06
N LEU A 125 9.63 4.82 11.19
CA LEU A 125 8.87 4.97 12.43
C LEU A 125 8.48 3.63 13.05
N LEU A 126 8.43 2.54 12.27
CA LEU A 126 8.10 1.19 12.71
C LEU A 126 9.31 0.55 13.42
N LYS A 127 9.08 0.01 14.62
CA LYS A 127 10.11 -0.67 15.45
C LYS A 127 9.98 -2.20 15.35
N HIS A 128 8.76 -2.71 15.48
CA HIS A 128 8.44 -4.14 15.56
C HIS A 128 7.78 -4.69 14.30
N ALA A 129 7.30 -3.83 13.42
CA ALA A 129 6.73 -4.19 12.13
C ALA A 129 7.61 -3.73 10.97
N ARG A 130 7.30 -4.24 9.78
CA ARG A 130 7.82 -3.76 8.50
C ARG A 130 6.68 -3.57 7.54
N CYS A 131 6.79 -2.58 6.67
CA CYS A 131 5.75 -2.25 5.71
C CYS A 131 6.35 -2.18 4.30
N CYS A 132 5.64 -2.71 3.32
CA CYS A 132 5.89 -2.41 1.92
C CYS A 132 4.60 -2.01 1.22
N ILE A 133 4.75 -1.28 0.13
CA ILE A 133 3.66 -0.79 -0.68
C ILE A 133 3.73 -1.44 -2.05
N ILE A 134 2.61 -1.97 -2.49
CA ILE A 134 2.41 -2.38 -3.88
C ILE A 134 1.44 -1.38 -4.50
N GLY A 135 1.96 -0.51 -5.37
CA GLY A 135 1.16 0.41 -6.17
C GLY A 135 0.75 -0.25 -7.49
N ILE A 136 -0.51 -0.12 -7.87
CA ILE A 136 -1.01 -0.59 -9.16
C ILE A 136 -1.56 0.61 -9.91
N SER A 137 -1.00 0.89 -11.09
CA SER A 137 -1.43 1.99 -11.95
C SER A 137 -1.87 1.49 -13.33
N ASN A 138 -2.86 2.17 -13.90
CA ASN A 138 -3.29 1.99 -15.28
C ASN A 138 -2.57 2.96 -16.24
N ASP A 139 -1.75 3.86 -15.72
CA ASP A 139 -0.97 4.81 -16.51
C ASP A 139 0.49 4.37 -16.62
N LEU A 140 0.96 4.19 -17.85
CA LEU A 140 2.36 3.83 -18.15
C LEU A 140 3.35 4.95 -17.82
N ASN A 141 2.88 6.19 -17.77
CA ASN A 141 3.70 7.36 -17.47
C ASN A 141 3.63 7.80 -16.00
N PHE A 142 2.91 7.05 -15.17
CA PHE A 142 2.62 7.40 -13.77
C PHE A 142 3.86 7.83 -12.98
N THR A 143 5.00 7.16 -13.18
CA THR A 143 6.25 7.47 -12.48
C THR A 143 6.81 8.86 -12.81
N GLN A 144 6.50 9.39 -13.99
CA GLN A 144 6.94 10.71 -14.43
C GLN A 144 6.15 11.84 -13.75
N GLU A 145 4.95 11.56 -13.29
CA GLU A 145 4.06 12.49 -12.60
C GLU A 145 4.32 12.55 -11.09
N LEU A 146 5.08 11.59 -10.56
CA LEU A 146 5.40 11.52 -9.14
C LEU A 146 6.51 12.50 -8.75
N ASP A 147 6.42 13.02 -7.52
CA ASP A 147 7.57 13.67 -6.89
C ASP A 147 8.77 12.71 -6.92
N PRO A 148 9.96 13.14 -7.34
CA PRO A 148 11.16 12.28 -7.42
C PRO A 148 11.48 11.52 -6.13
N ARG A 149 11.20 12.13 -4.96
CA ARG A 149 11.39 11.49 -3.64
C ARG A 149 10.44 10.31 -3.43
N VAL A 150 9.24 10.36 -3.99
CA VAL A 150 8.24 9.29 -3.93
C VAL A 150 8.55 8.24 -4.97
N SER A 151 8.85 8.66 -6.21
CA SER A 151 9.19 7.77 -7.31
C SER A 151 10.34 6.84 -6.93
N SER A 152 11.46 7.39 -6.45
CA SER A 152 12.65 6.59 -6.05
C SER A 152 12.39 5.56 -4.93
N ARG A 153 11.36 5.78 -4.11
CA ARG A 153 11.00 4.88 -3.00
C ARG A 153 9.91 3.88 -3.36
N LEU A 154 8.96 4.31 -4.20
CA LEU A 154 7.84 3.47 -4.62
C LEU A 154 8.27 2.50 -5.71
N SER A 155 9.10 2.96 -6.66
CA SER A 155 9.62 2.17 -7.79
C SER A 155 10.95 1.50 -7.45
N GLN A 156 11.07 0.88 -6.28
CA GLN A 156 12.25 0.05 -5.95
C GLN A 156 12.27 -1.21 -6.82
N GLU A 157 11.08 -1.74 -7.09
CA GLU A 157 10.84 -2.84 -8.01
C GLU A 157 9.69 -2.45 -8.94
N ASP A 158 9.92 -2.48 -10.25
CA ASP A 158 8.92 -2.14 -11.26
C ASP A 158 8.56 -3.35 -12.11
N VAL A 159 7.25 -3.55 -12.31
CA VAL A 159 6.73 -4.60 -13.19
C VAL A 159 5.75 -4.01 -14.20
N VAL A 160 6.08 -4.12 -15.47
CA VAL A 160 5.23 -3.67 -16.57
C VAL A 160 4.36 -4.82 -17.06
N PHE A 161 3.04 -4.60 -17.06
CA PHE A 161 2.08 -5.54 -17.61
C PHE A 161 1.73 -5.14 -19.05
N HIS A 162 2.14 -5.96 -20.00
CA HIS A 162 1.77 -5.80 -21.40
C HIS A 162 0.36 -6.34 -21.66
N PRO A 163 -0.38 -5.78 -22.65
CA PRO A 163 -1.63 -6.39 -23.07
C PRO A 163 -1.38 -7.84 -23.54
N TYR A 164 -2.31 -8.71 -23.23
CA TYR A 164 -2.26 -10.06 -23.82
C TYR A 164 -2.35 -9.92 -25.34
N GLY A 165 -1.30 -10.36 -26.06
CA GLY A 165 -1.37 -10.49 -27.51
C GLY A 165 -2.42 -11.53 -27.84
N ALA A 166 -3.38 -11.20 -28.69
CA ALA A 166 -4.18 -12.21 -29.34
C ALA A 166 -3.26 -12.90 -30.37
N GLU A 167 -2.78 -14.11 -30.03
CA GLU A 167 -2.26 -15.07 -31.02
C GLU A 167 -3.43 -15.81 -31.66
#